data_6a73318ac3935017a09d4c26b9f19f44
#
_entry.id   6a73318ac3935017a09d4c26b9f19f44
#
_cell.length_a   1.000
_cell.length_b   1.000
_cell.length_c   1.000
_cell.angle_alpha   90.00
_cell.angle_beta   90.00
_cell.angle_gamma   90.00
#
_symmetry.space_group_name_H-M   'P 1'
#
loop_
_entity.id
_entity.type
_entity.pdbx_description
1 polymer ?
#
loop_
_entity_poly.entity_id
_entity_poly.type
_entity_poly.pdbx_seq_one_letter_code
_entity_poly.pdbx_strand_id
1 'polypeptide(L)'
;IIVGGGGHGLATAYYLAKEHGLRNIAVLEKGWIGGGNTGRNTTIVRSNYLWTEAAQLYEKSLMLWEGLSAELNFNVMFSQRGVYNLGHTLQDMRDIERRVSANRLNGIDAEVVGPEDIARRIPFLNMSRTSRYPILGASLQRRGGVARHDAVAWGFARAADSCGVD
;
A
#
# COMPACT_ATOMS: atom_id res chain seq x y z
N ILE A 1 22.38 -13.09 8.02
CA ILE A 1 21.75 -13.81 6.90
C ILE A 1 20.25 -13.58 6.95
N ILE A 2 19.67 -13.19 5.83
CA ILE A 2 18.22 -13.01 5.65
C ILE A 2 17.73 -14.07 4.67
N VAL A 3 16.68 -14.79 5.04
CA VAL A 3 16.12 -15.86 4.20
C VAL A 3 14.87 -15.34 3.50
N GLY A 4 14.94 -15.22 2.17
CA GLY A 4 13.88 -14.79 1.28
C GLY A 4 14.14 -13.43 0.62
N GLY A 5 14.24 -13.41 -0.70
CA GLY A 5 14.43 -12.24 -1.58
C GLY A 5 13.13 -11.57 -1.98
N GLY A 6 12.14 -11.49 -1.08
CA GLY A 6 10.93 -10.71 -1.27
C GLY A 6 11.05 -9.29 -0.72
N GLY A 7 9.98 -8.49 -0.86
CA GLY A 7 9.98 -7.09 -0.44
C GLY A 7 10.41 -6.87 1.02
N HIS A 8 9.97 -7.73 1.95
CA HIS A 8 10.38 -7.63 3.36
C HIS A 8 11.87 -7.94 3.58
N GLY A 9 12.37 -9.03 3.00
CA GLY A 9 13.77 -9.42 3.16
C GLY A 9 14.72 -8.39 2.55
N LEU A 10 14.44 -7.94 1.35
CA LEU A 10 15.24 -6.95 0.63
C LEU A 10 15.20 -5.57 1.31
N ALA A 11 14.02 -5.11 1.76
CA ALA A 11 13.90 -3.88 2.52
C ALA A 11 14.65 -3.96 3.86
N THR A 12 14.53 -5.10 4.56
CA THR A 12 15.27 -5.32 5.81
C THR A 12 16.79 -5.25 5.57
N ALA A 13 17.30 -5.92 4.54
CA ALA A 13 18.71 -5.89 4.19
C ALA A 13 19.19 -4.45 3.90
N TYR A 14 18.42 -3.74 3.07
CA TYR A 14 18.71 -2.36 2.71
C TYR A 14 18.78 -1.44 3.93
N TYR A 15 17.75 -1.43 4.77
CA TYR A 15 17.72 -0.52 5.93
C TYR A 15 18.74 -0.91 7.00
N LEU A 16 19.02 -2.19 7.22
CA LEU A 16 20.10 -2.61 8.11
C LEU A 16 21.46 -2.10 7.63
N ALA A 17 21.74 -2.17 6.35
CA ALA A 17 22.98 -1.68 5.79
C ALA A 17 23.05 -0.15 5.79
N LYS A 18 21.99 0.52 5.33
CA LYS A 18 21.94 1.97 5.16
C LYS A 18 21.83 2.72 6.49
N GLU A 19 20.85 2.40 7.31
CA GLU A 19 20.54 3.18 8.52
C GLU A 19 21.35 2.73 9.75
N HIS A 20 21.73 1.46 9.81
CA HIS A 20 22.44 0.88 10.93
C HIS A 20 23.90 0.56 10.64
N GLY A 21 24.37 0.81 9.41
CA GLY A 21 25.76 0.58 9.03
C GLY A 21 26.23 -0.87 9.16
N LEU A 22 25.28 -1.83 9.21
CA LEU A 22 25.65 -3.25 9.33
C LEU A 22 26.32 -3.72 8.03
N ARG A 23 27.34 -4.57 8.19
CA ARG A 23 28.12 -5.18 7.13
C ARG A 23 27.97 -6.69 7.17
N ASN A 24 28.44 -7.37 6.14
CA ASN A 24 28.33 -8.84 6.01
C ASN A 24 26.88 -9.33 6.08
N ILE A 25 25.99 -8.67 5.35
CA ILE A 25 24.61 -9.06 5.17
C ILE A 25 24.49 -9.85 3.89
N ALA A 26 23.85 -11.03 3.95
CA ALA A 26 23.53 -11.81 2.77
C ALA A 26 22.03 -12.15 2.74
N VAL A 27 21.41 -12.08 1.56
CA VAL A 27 20.03 -12.46 1.31
C VAL A 27 20.01 -13.77 0.49
N LEU A 28 19.43 -14.82 1.07
CA LEU A 28 19.32 -16.13 0.43
C LEU A 28 17.92 -16.30 -0.16
N GLU A 29 17.82 -16.38 -1.48
CA GLU A 29 16.56 -16.66 -2.20
C GLU A 29 16.66 -17.97 -2.96
N LYS A 30 15.69 -18.87 -2.74
CA LYS A 30 15.69 -20.19 -3.38
C LYS A 30 15.20 -20.21 -4.83
N GLY A 31 14.52 -19.14 -5.25
CA GLY A 31 13.91 -19.02 -6.58
C GLY A 31 14.40 -17.78 -7.31
N TRP A 32 13.59 -16.76 -7.32
CA TRP A 32 13.92 -15.46 -7.92
C TRP A 32 13.40 -14.30 -7.07
N ILE A 33 14.01 -13.15 -7.19
CA ILE A 33 13.66 -11.93 -6.46
C ILE A 33 12.17 -11.61 -6.65
N GLY A 34 11.45 -11.50 -5.52
CA GLY A 34 10.02 -11.19 -5.50
C GLY A 34 9.11 -12.36 -5.90
N GLY A 35 9.63 -13.56 -6.18
CA GLY A 35 8.84 -14.71 -6.68
C GLY A 35 7.83 -15.32 -5.71
N GLY A 36 7.89 -14.97 -4.42
CA GLY A 36 6.94 -15.37 -3.40
C GLY A 36 5.69 -14.51 -3.34
N ASN A 37 5.23 -14.19 -2.12
CA ASN A 37 4.04 -13.35 -1.90
C ASN A 37 4.18 -11.94 -2.48
N THR A 38 5.39 -11.41 -2.59
CA THR A 38 5.64 -10.09 -3.21
C THR A 38 5.11 -10.04 -4.63
N GLY A 39 5.33 -11.07 -5.45
CA GLY A 39 4.84 -11.14 -6.82
C GLY A 39 3.37 -11.60 -6.97
N ARG A 40 2.66 -11.84 -5.87
CA ARG A 40 1.30 -12.45 -5.88
C ARG A 40 0.29 -11.65 -5.08
N ASN A 41 0.59 -10.40 -4.76
CA ASN A 41 -0.32 -9.53 -4.00
C ASN A 41 -1.10 -8.58 -4.91
N THR A 42 -2.05 -7.84 -4.32
CA THR A 42 -2.90 -6.89 -5.05
C THR A 42 -2.24 -5.54 -5.33
N THR A 43 -1.02 -5.34 -4.85
CA THR A 43 -0.24 -4.10 -5.00
C THR A 43 -0.86 -2.82 -4.39
N ILE A 44 -1.93 -2.96 -3.64
CA ILE A 44 -2.62 -1.82 -3.01
C ILE A 44 -1.85 -1.38 -1.76
N VAL A 45 -1.46 -0.11 -1.73
CA VAL A 45 -0.81 0.58 -0.60
C VAL A 45 -1.83 1.53 0.02
N ARG A 46 -2.10 1.37 1.31
CA ARG A 46 -3.08 2.17 2.04
C ARG A 46 -2.83 2.12 3.54
N SER A 47 -3.39 3.07 4.31
CA SER A 47 -3.32 3.10 5.78
C SER A 47 -4.69 3.13 6.47
N ASN A 48 -5.78 3.12 5.72
CA ASN A 48 -7.15 3.24 6.24
C ASN A 48 -7.67 1.97 6.97
N TYR A 49 -6.90 1.49 7.94
CA TYR A 49 -7.29 0.37 8.80
C TYR A 49 -8.15 0.85 9.98
N LEU A 50 -8.98 -0.05 10.54
CA LEU A 50 -9.90 0.30 11.62
C LEU A 50 -9.19 0.49 12.96
N TRP A 51 -8.22 -0.40 13.27
CA TRP A 51 -7.53 -0.41 14.57
C TRP A 51 -6.41 0.62 14.58
N THR A 52 -6.31 1.38 15.66
CA THR A 52 -5.36 2.48 15.82
C THR A 52 -3.91 2.05 15.56
N GLU A 53 -3.49 0.93 16.16
CA GLU A 53 -2.12 0.42 16.03
C GLU A 53 -1.78 0.05 14.58
N ALA A 54 -2.71 -0.64 13.91
CA ALA A 54 -2.56 -0.98 12.50
C ALA A 54 -2.57 0.28 11.63
N ALA A 55 -3.50 1.20 11.89
CA ALA A 55 -3.61 2.45 11.15
C ALA A 55 -2.32 3.29 11.24
N GLN A 56 -1.76 3.44 12.44
CA GLN A 56 -0.52 4.19 12.67
C GLN A 56 0.69 3.50 12.00
N LEU A 57 0.81 2.17 12.11
CA LEU A 57 1.88 1.41 11.44
C LEU A 57 1.83 1.59 9.93
N TYR A 58 0.64 1.42 9.34
CA TYR A 58 0.48 1.56 7.90
C TYR A 58 0.55 3.00 7.41
N GLU A 59 0.19 3.99 8.24
CA GLU A 59 0.40 5.41 7.91
C GLU A 59 1.90 5.74 7.87
N LYS A 60 2.66 5.27 8.85
CA LYS A 60 4.13 5.39 8.81
C LYS A 60 4.71 4.73 7.55
N SER A 61 4.20 3.55 7.20
CA SER A 61 4.57 2.85 5.96
C SER A 61 4.23 3.68 4.72
N LEU A 62 3.02 4.26 4.66
CA LEU A 62 2.59 5.09 3.52
C LEU A 62 3.50 6.31 3.32
N MET A 63 3.91 6.97 4.41
CA MET A 63 4.88 8.07 4.36
C MET A 63 6.21 7.63 3.76
N LEU A 64 6.68 6.42 4.07
CA LEU A 64 7.89 5.87 3.45
C LEU A 64 7.69 5.59 1.96
N TRP A 65 6.53 5.06 1.57
CA TRP A 65 6.18 4.83 0.16
C TRP A 65 6.22 6.11 -0.68
N GLU A 66 5.78 7.24 -0.14
CA GLU A 66 5.74 8.53 -0.82
C GLU A 66 7.15 9.01 -1.21
N GLY A 67 8.16 8.69 -0.42
CA GLY A 67 9.57 9.03 -0.69
C GLY A 67 10.38 7.94 -1.40
N LEU A 68 9.85 6.73 -1.51
CA LEU A 68 10.63 5.52 -1.80
C LEU A 68 11.34 5.55 -3.15
N SER A 69 10.72 6.07 -4.21
CA SER A 69 11.36 6.16 -5.52
C SER A 69 12.59 7.07 -5.53
N ALA A 70 12.53 8.17 -4.80
CA ALA A 70 13.67 9.08 -4.63
C ALA A 70 14.76 8.46 -3.76
N GLU A 71 14.35 7.81 -2.67
CA GLU A 71 15.26 7.16 -1.73
C GLU A 71 16.09 6.04 -2.38
N LEU A 72 15.43 5.18 -3.18
CA LEU A 72 16.09 4.07 -3.86
C LEU A 72 16.77 4.49 -5.19
N ASN A 73 16.63 5.75 -5.62
CA ASN A 73 16.97 6.18 -6.97
C ASN A 73 16.45 5.18 -8.03
N PHE A 74 15.20 4.76 -7.86
CA PHE A 74 14.55 3.74 -8.69
C PHE A 74 13.03 3.93 -8.67
N ASN A 75 12.41 4.05 -9.83
CA ASN A 75 10.97 4.25 -9.91
C ASN A 75 10.20 2.97 -9.53
N VAL A 76 9.65 2.92 -8.32
CA VAL A 76 8.79 1.82 -7.84
C VAL A 76 7.37 1.88 -8.39
N MET A 77 7.08 2.86 -9.25
CA MET A 77 5.79 3.08 -9.90
C MET A 77 4.63 3.19 -8.88
N PHE A 78 4.88 3.85 -7.76
CA PHE A 78 3.84 4.15 -6.79
C PHE A 78 2.94 5.26 -7.33
N SER A 79 1.67 4.94 -7.52
CA SER A 79 0.65 5.83 -8.07
C SER A 79 -0.48 6.05 -7.08
N GLN A 80 -0.53 7.24 -6.49
CA GLN A 80 -1.54 7.66 -5.51
C GLN A 80 -2.80 8.13 -6.24
N ARG A 81 -3.67 7.20 -6.61
CA ARG A 81 -4.94 7.48 -7.29
C ARG A 81 -6.15 7.39 -6.36
N GLY A 82 -5.90 7.20 -5.09
CA GLY A 82 -6.91 6.92 -4.07
C GLY A 82 -7.27 5.43 -4.00
N VAL A 83 -7.73 5.04 -2.82
CA VAL A 83 -8.28 3.70 -2.58
C VAL A 83 -9.72 3.84 -2.10
N TYR A 84 -10.64 3.22 -2.84
CA TYR A 84 -12.06 3.20 -2.53
C TYR A 84 -12.46 1.86 -1.92
N ASN A 85 -13.23 1.90 -0.83
CA ASN A 85 -13.96 0.73 -0.34
C ASN A 85 -15.44 0.99 -0.55
N LEU A 86 -16.05 0.27 -1.50
CA LEU A 86 -17.43 0.47 -1.89
C LEU A 86 -18.39 -0.13 -0.86
N GLY A 87 -19.48 0.57 -0.56
CA GLY A 87 -20.59 0.10 0.26
C GLY A 87 -21.81 -0.23 -0.61
N HIS A 88 -22.37 -1.41 -0.41
CA HIS A 88 -23.52 -1.92 -1.16
C HIS A 88 -24.80 -2.04 -0.33
N THR A 89 -24.65 -2.00 1.00
CA THR A 89 -25.75 -2.09 1.96
C THR A 89 -25.70 -0.93 2.96
N LEU A 90 -26.80 -0.70 3.66
CA LEU A 90 -26.82 0.27 4.76
C LEU A 90 -25.84 -0.12 5.87
N GLN A 91 -25.63 -1.42 6.09
CA GLN A 91 -24.67 -1.89 7.08
C GLN A 91 -23.24 -1.56 6.65
N ASP A 92 -22.90 -1.76 5.36
CA ASP A 92 -21.58 -1.37 4.82
C ASP A 92 -21.35 0.12 5.02
N MET A 93 -22.35 0.96 4.76
CA MET A 93 -22.22 2.41 4.92
C MET A 93 -21.97 2.82 6.38
N ARG A 94 -22.66 2.19 7.36
CA ARG A 94 -22.41 2.42 8.79
C ARG A 94 -20.98 2.02 9.19
N ASP A 95 -20.51 0.88 8.67
CA ASP A 95 -19.14 0.41 8.92
C ASP A 95 -18.10 1.33 8.27
N ILE A 96 -18.37 1.85 7.08
CA ILE A 96 -17.55 2.84 6.38
C ILE A 96 -17.47 4.14 7.21
N GLU A 97 -18.60 4.68 7.66
CA GLU A 97 -18.65 5.90 8.47
C GLU A 97 -17.86 5.74 9.78
N ARG A 98 -18.03 4.62 10.47
CA ARG A 98 -17.28 4.29 11.68
C ARG A 98 -15.78 4.21 11.40
N ARG A 99 -15.38 3.54 10.32
CA ARG A 99 -13.98 3.41 9.92
C ARG A 99 -13.36 4.76 9.54
N VAL A 100 -14.07 5.56 8.76
CA VAL A 100 -13.61 6.91 8.39
C VAL A 100 -13.45 7.79 9.62
N SER A 101 -14.38 7.74 10.57
CA SER A 101 -14.29 8.48 11.83
C SER A 101 -13.05 8.06 12.65
N ALA A 102 -12.81 6.75 12.80
CA ALA A 102 -11.62 6.23 13.47
C ALA A 102 -10.33 6.63 12.76
N ASN A 103 -10.30 6.59 11.41
CA ASN A 103 -9.15 7.00 10.63
C ASN A 103 -8.84 8.48 10.82
N ARG A 104 -9.83 9.36 10.80
CA ARG A 104 -9.65 10.80 11.02
C ARG A 104 -9.09 11.11 12.41
N LEU A 105 -9.56 10.40 13.44
CA LEU A 105 -9.01 10.52 14.80
C LEU A 105 -7.53 10.10 14.87
N ASN A 106 -7.09 9.20 13.99
CA ASN A 106 -5.70 8.78 13.87
C ASN A 106 -4.88 9.64 12.87
N GLY A 107 -5.44 10.75 12.35
CA GLY A 107 -4.75 11.63 11.42
C GLY A 107 -4.66 11.13 9.97
N ILE A 108 -5.43 10.08 9.62
CA ILE A 108 -5.42 9.51 8.28
C ILE A 108 -6.41 10.23 7.39
N ASP A 109 -6.01 10.50 6.16
CA ASP A 109 -6.82 11.11 5.10
C ASP A 109 -7.93 10.15 4.64
N ALA A 110 -9.05 10.14 5.33
CA ALA A 110 -10.20 9.31 4.99
C ALA A 110 -11.46 10.17 4.90
N GLU A 111 -12.29 9.90 3.89
CA GLU A 111 -13.58 10.55 3.70
C GLU A 111 -14.65 9.57 3.25
N VAL A 112 -15.91 9.89 3.57
CA VAL A 112 -17.07 9.21 2.99
C VAL A 112 -17.46 9.95 1.72
N VAL A 113 -17.64 9.22 0.62
CA VAL A 113 -18.04 9.76 -0.67
C VAL A 113 -19.35 9.15 -1.14
N GLY A 114 -20.22 9.98 -1.68
CA GLY A 114 -21.53 9.57 -2.20
C GLY A 114 -21.46 9.00 -3.62
N PRO A 115 -22.58 8.40 -4.10
CA PRO A 115 -22.64 7.78 -5.43
C PRO A 115 -22.33 8.74 -6.59
N GLU A 116 -22.75 10.00 -6.47
CA GLU A 116 -22.52 11.02 -7.52
C GLU A 116 -21.03 11.37 -7.65
N ASP A 117 -20.31 11.47 -6.53
CA ASP A 117 -18.86 11.69 -6.53
C ASP A 117 -18.12 10.51 -7.13
N ILE A 118 -18.55 9.29 -6.81
CA ILE A 118 -17.99 8.05 -7.36
C ILE A 118 -18.20 8.03 -8.87
N ALA A 119 -19.43 8.27 -9.36
CA ALA A 119 -19.76 8.28 -10.78
C ALA A 119 -18.91 9.29 -11.56
N ARG A 120 -18.69 10.47 -11.00
CA ARG A 120 -17.87 11.52 -11.62
C ARG A 120 -16.39 11.14 -11.71
N ARG A 121 -15.85 10.49 -10.68
CA ARG A 121 -14.42 10.13 -10.59
C ARG A 121 -14.10 8.83 -11.29
N ILE A 122 -15.05 7.91 -11.35
CA ILE A 122 -14.89 6.56 -11.90
C ILE A 122 -16.05 6.27 -12.86
N PRO A 123 -16.07 6.92 -14.05
CA PRO A 123 -17.23 6.91 -14.95
C PRO A 123 -17.51 5.54 -15.58
N PHE A 124 -16.60 4.58 -15.49
CA PHE A 124 -16.79 3.23 -16.00
C PHE A 124 -17.46 2.26 -15.01
N LEU A 125 -17.73 2.71 -13.76
CA LEU A 125 -18.48 1.89 -12.80
C LEU A 125 -19.98 1.89 -13.13
N ASN A 126 -20.60 0.72 -12.98
CA ASN A 126 -22.05 0.62 -13.09
C ASN A 126 -22.72 1.17 -11.82
N MET A 127 -23.27 2.37 -11.91
CA MET A 127 -23.94 3.07 -10.80
C MET A 127 -25.46 2.84 -10.80
N SER A 128 -25.98 1.87 -11.56
CA SER A 128 -27.42 1.56 -11.60
C SER A 128 -27.91 1.10 -10.23
N ARG A 129 -28.99 1.74 -9.78
CA ARG A 129 -29.67 1.35 -8.54
C ARG A 129 -30.43 0.01 -8.64
N THR A 130 -30.62 -0.49 -9.87
CA THR A 130 -31.27 -1.78 -10.14
C THR A 130 -30.26 -2.92 -10.29
N SER A 131 -28.98 -2.66 -10.15
CA SER A 131 -27.96 -3.71 -10.12
C SER A 131 -28.15 -4.62 -8.91
N ARG A 132 -27.67 -5.86 -9.00
CA ARG A 132 -27.73 -6.82 -7.88
C ARG A 132 -27.02 -6.30 -6.61
N TYR A 133 -25.95 -5.53 -6.80
CA TYR A 133 -25.18 -4.89 -5.73
C TYR A 133 -25.03 -3.40 -6.07
N PRO A 134 -26.05 -2.57 -5.75
CA PRO A 134 -25.97 -1.15 -6.03
C PRO A 134 -24.90 -0.49 -5.16
N ILE A 135 -24.20 0.49 -5.69
CA ILE A 135 -23.21 1.25 -4.93
C ILE A 135 -23.93 2.39 -4.22
N LEU A 136 -23.93 2.35 -2.88
CA LEU A 136 -24.56 3.36 -2.02
C LEU A 136 -23.59 4.49 -1.62
N GLY A 137 -22.29 4.23 -1.68
CA GLY A 137 -21.22 5.15 -1.34
C GLY A 137 -19.91 4.40 -1.17
N ALA A 138 -18.90 5.08 -0.68
CA ALA A 138 -17.59 4.49 -0.40
C ALA A 138 -16.85 5.25 0.70
N SER A 139 -15.83 4.63 1.31
CA SER A 139 -14.72 5.40 1.86
C SER A 139 -13.68 5.66 0.78
N LEU A 140 -13.05 6.83 0.84
CA LEU A 140 -11.91 7.19 -0.01
C LEU A 140 -10.74 7.57 0.88
N GLN A 141 -9.58 6.96 0.60
CA GLN A 141 -8.29 7.44 1.07
C GLN A 141 -7.50 7.96 -0.12
N ARG A 142 -7.27 9.29 -0.21
CA ARG A 142 -6.64 9.93 -1.38
C ARG A 142 -5.18 9.56 -1.54
N ARG A 143 -4.44 9.49 -0.43
CA ARG A 143 -3.01 9.13 -0.44
C ARG A 143 -2.75 7.66 -0.68
N GLY A 144 -3.76 6.80 -0.58
CA GLY A 144 -3.65 5.40 -0.99
C GLY A 144 -3.45 5.25 -2.50
N GLY A 145 -2.91 4.13 -2.92
CA GLY A 145 -2.60 3.90 -4.33
C GLY A 145 -2.15 2.49 -4.63
N VAL A 146 -1.46 2.34 -5.75
CA VAL A 146 -0.88 1.07 -6.19
C VAL A 146 0.59 1.25 -6.53
N ALA A 147 1.40 0.19 -6.30
CA ALA A 147 2.80 0.15 -6.70
C ALA A 147 3.07 -1.09 -7.55
N ARG A 148 4.13 -1.07 -8.34
CA ARG A 148 4.58 -2.27 -9.06
C ARG A 148 5.44 -3.12 -8.14
N HIS A 149 4.92 -4.25 -7.71
CA HIS A 149 5.59 -5.13 -6.74
C HIS A 149 6.95 -5.66 -7.21
N ASP A 150 7.10 -5.93 -8.53
CA ASP A 150 8.37 -6.28 -9.14
C ASP A 150 9.38 -5.11 -9.09
N ALA A 151 8.94 -3.90 -9.45
CA ALA A 151 9.77 -2.69 -9.37
C ALA A 151 10.22 -2.41 -7.93
N VAL A 152 9.34 -2.63 -6.93
CA VAL A 152 9.67 -2.49 -5.51
C VAL A 152 10.75 -3.48 -5.09
N ALA A 153 10.58 -4.77 -5.44
CA ALA A 153 11.56 -5.82 -5.10
C ALA A 153 12.93 -5.52 -5.72
N TRP A 154 12.96 -5.21 -7.01
CA TRP A 154 14.21 -4.87 -7.70
C TRP A 154 14.82 -3.55 -7.25
N GLY A 155 13.99 -2.54 -6.89
CA GLY A 155 14.47 -1.29 -6.31
C GLY A 155 15.23 -1.52 -5.00
N PHE A 156 14.66 -2.29 -4.08
CA PHE A 156 15.34 -2.66 -2.84
C PHE A 156 16.54 -3.56 -3.06
N ALA A 157 16.47 -4.57 -3.96
CA ALA A 157 17.60 -5.44 -4.26
C ALA A 157 18.81 -4.63 -4.76
N ARG A 158 18.58 -3.77 -5.76
CA ARG A 158 19.62 -2.90 -6.30
C ARG A 158 20.21 -1.95 -5.25
N ALA A 159 19.35 -1.36 -4.39
CA ALA A 159 19.81 -0.45 -3.36
C ALA A 159 20.58 -1.18 -2.25
N ALA A 160 20.16 -2.39 -1.89
CA ALA A 160 20.88 -3.24 -0.91
C ALA A 160 22.25 -3.65 -1.44
N ASP A 161 22.34 -4.11 -2.70
CA ASP A 161 23.58 -4.43 -3.38
C ASP A 161 24.56 -3.24 -3.37
N SER A 162 24.07 -2.02 -3.68
CA SER A 162 24.89 -0.80 -3.61
C SER A 162 25.40 -0.45 -2.22
N CYS A 163 24.79 -1.00 -1.17
CA CYS A 163 25.23 -0.90 0.23
C CYS A 163 26.17 -2.06 0.64
N GLY A 164 26.53 -2.97 -0.27
CA GLY A 164 27.40 -4.11 0.00
C GLY A 164 26.68 -5.30 0.64
N VAL A 165 25.43 -5.52 0.31
CA VAL A 165 24.65 -6.71 0.66
C VAL A 165 24.82 -7.76 -0.45
N ASP A 166 25.13 -9.01 -0.07
CA ASP A 166 25.26 -10.15 -0.97
C ASP A 166 23.92 -10.86 -1.22
#